data_8e2363733154f66cccdc44040f77ee1b
#
_entry.id   8e2363733154f66cccdc44040f77ee1b
#
_cell.length_a   1.000
_cell.length_b   1.000
_cell.length_c   1.000
_cell.angle_alpha   90.00
_cell.angle_beta   90.00
_cell.angle_gamma   90.00
#
_symmetry.space_group_name_H-M   'P 1'
#
loop_
_entity.id
_entity.type
_entity.pdbx_description
1 polymer ?
#
loop_
_entity_poly.entity_id
_entity_poly.type
_entity_poly.pdbx_seq_one_letter_code
_entity_poly.pdbx_strand_id
1 'polypeptide(L)'
;MELLNLPQLTFSGSVTAIGEAHGAALRQQIRDFVPMRFDATMEYLRALGHKDVAPLVDVGRRCLAAYASWHPEGHAEHCAIARGAGVDAAELYTAANMTDMRDVLALGGSLPADAEGCTAVLIPSAFSKSGHAIAAQTWDLNPQDLDYVVAIHRLPDNAPATWSVTCTGCLSLVGMNDRGLAVGTTNIKTHGSKVGIGYMGVLHKMLSAKSFAEAAQICETAPRAAAHTYWLASPEQLAEWETTAWSAVRRDAVHEPTGRTNHCLVEQHAQKQGEPASASSKARLSRVGDRLRADAPHDVVSLQAIFADRQDGIDSINRFAEDGEGTSTNSVVVAIPALRTLWTCRGSADRGEWVELRV
;
A
#
# COMPACT_ATOMS: atom_id res chain seq x y z
N MET A 1 -19.57 14.67 14.27
CA MET A 1 -19.43 13.45 13.46
C MET A 1 -18.70 12.43 14.31
N GLU A 2 -19.18 11.21 14.42
CA GLU A 2 -18.45 10.14 15.12
C GLU A 2 -17.21 9.78 14.30
N LEU A 3 -16.06 9.66 14.96
CA LEU A 3 -14.82 9.31 14.30
C LEU A 3 -14.81 7.83 13.92
N LEU A 4 -14.18 7.49 12.80
CA LEU A 4 -14.06 6.13 12.31
C LEU A 4 -13.01 5.36 13.14
N ASN A 5 -13.45 4.33 13.85
CA ASN A 5 -12.57 3.46 14.63
C ASN A 5 -11.80 2.52 13.69
N LEU A 6 -10.50 2.32 13.94
CA LEU A 6 -9.64 1.34 13.24
C LEU A 6 -9.63 0.02 14.03
N PRO A 7 -10.20 -1.09 13.49
CA PRO A 7 -10.12 -2.39 14.12
C PRO A 7 -8.65 -2.86 14.22
N GLN A 8 -8.27 -3.35 15.41
CA GLN A 8 -6.92 -3.84 15.71
C GLN A 8 -6.99 -5.31 16.13
N LEU A 9 -6.21 -6.17 15.48
CA LEU A 9 -6.17 -7.60 15.77
C LEU A 9 -4.72 -8.06 15.94
N THR A 10 -4.49 -8.98 16.88
CA THR A 10 -3.18 -9.57 17.14
C THR A 10 -3.21 -11.07 16.94
N PHE A 11 -2.25 -11.59 16.19
CA PHE A 11 -2.10 -13.03 15.93
C PHE A 11 -0.65 -13.45 16.18
N SER A 12 -0.44 -14.65 16.76
CA SER A 12 0.88 -15.15 17.13
C SER A 12 1.07 -16.61 16.75
N GLY A 13 2.33 -17.06 16.64
CA GLY A 13 2.71 -18.43 16.37
C GLY A 13 3.39 -18.63 15.01
N SER A 14 3.27 -19.80 14.41
CA SER A 14 3.79 -20.03 13.07
C SER A 14 3.03 -19.20 12.02
N VAL A 15 3.65 -18.93 10.88
CA VAL A 15 3.00 -18.14 9.79
C VAL A 15 1.66 -18.73 9.35
N THR A 16 1.54 -20.08 9.38
CA THR A 16 0.27 -20.77 9.08
C THR A 16 -0.77 -20.56 10.18
N ALA A 17 -0.37 -20.63 11.46
CA ALA A 17 -1.27 -20.39 12.59
C ALA A 17 -1.78 -18.95 12.59
N ILE A 18 -0.89 -17.97 12.33
CA ILE A 18 -1.25 -16.55 12.16
C ILE A 18 -2.27 -16.39 11.03
N GLY A 19 -1.99 -16.98 9.87
CA GLY A 19 -2.89 -16.88 8.71
C GLY A 19 -4.27 -17.51 8.98
N GLU A 20 -4.32 -18.71 9.56
CA GLU A 20 -5.60 -19.38 9.90
C GLU A 20 -6.41 -18.58 10.92
N ALA A 21 -5.76 -18.06 11.96
CA ALA A 21 -6.40 -17.22 12.97
C ALA A 21 -6.94 -15.92 12.37
N HIS A 22 -6.16 -15.25 11.50
CA HIS A 22 -6.59 -14.06 10.76
C HIS A 22 -7.81 -14.35 9.90
N GLY A 23 -7.75 -15.40 9.07
CA GLY A 23 -8.86 -15.79 8.21
C GLY A 23 -10.12 -16.18 8.98
N ALA A 24 -9.97 -16.88 10.11
CA ALA A 24 -11.09 -17.28 10.96
C ALA A 24 -11.74 -16.09 11.68
N ALA A 25 -10.91 -15.17 12.22
CA ALA A 25 -11.39 -13.99 12.95
C ALA A 25 -12.16 -13.01 12.05
N LEU A 26 -11.73 -12.84 10.80
CA LEU A 26 -12.34 -11.91 9.83
C LEU A 26 -13.11 -12.62 8.72
N ARG A 27 -13.56 -13.86 8.97
CA ARG A 27 -14.17 -14.73 7.96
C ARG A 27 -15.26 -14.07 7.15
N GLN A 28 -16.24 -13.46 7.80
CA GLN A 28 -17.35 -12.84 7.07
C GLN A 28 -16.89 -11.65 6.26
N GLN A 29 -16.08 -10.78 6.84
CA GLN A 29 -15.53 -9.61 6.15
C GLN A 29 -14.69 -10.00 4.93
N ILE A 30 -13.88 -11.07 5.00
CA ILE A 30 -13.10 -11.56 3.86
C ILE A 30 -14.02 -12.11 2.76
N ARG A 31 -15.07 -12.82 3.12
CA ARG A 31 -16.08 -13.33 2.17
C ARG A 31 -16.86 -12.23 1.47
N ASP A 32 -17.05 -11.09 2.13
CA ASP A 32 -17.72 -9.93 1.57
C ASP A 32 -16.75 -9.06 0.75
N PHE A 33 -15.48 -8.97 1.19
CA PHE A 33 -14.43 -8.18 0.54
C PHE A 33 -14.09 -8.69 -0.87
N VAL A 34 -13.94 -10.01 -1.05
CA VAL A 34 -13.52 -10.58 -2.33
C VAL A 34 -14.52 -10.25 -3.46
N PRO A 35 -15.82 -10.54 -3.36
CA PRO A 35 -16.77 -10.18 -4.39
C PRO A 35 -16.91 -8.66 -4.56
N MET A 36 -16.89 -7.87 -3.47
CA MET A 36 -16.94 -6.41 -3.56
C MET A 36 -15.80 -5.86 -4.43
N ARG A 37 -14.57 -6.36 -4.26
CA ARG A 37 -13.42 -5.96 -5.08
C ARG A 37 -13.60 -6.37 -6.55
N PHE A 38 -14.17 -7.52 -6.81
CA PHE A 38 -14.48 -7.95 -8.17
C PHE A 38 -15.54 -7.09 -8.82
N ASP A 39 -16.60 -6.75 -8.10
CA ASP A 39 -17.65 -5.85 -8.58
C ASP A 39 -17.11 -4.46 -8.90
N ALA A 40 -16.27 -3.90 -8.04
CA ALA A 40 -15.62 -2.61 -8.25
C ALA A 40 -14.70 -2.58 -9.48
N THR A 41 -14.19 -3.74 -9.94
CA THR A 41 -13.33 -3.81 -11.14
C THR A 41 -14.08 -4.18 -12.43
N MET A 42 -15.38 -4.48 -12.38
CA MET A 42 -16.12 -4.95 -13.55
C MET A 42 -16.19 -3.92 -14.68
N GLU A 43 -16.25 -2.63 -14.39
CA GLU A 43 -16.23 -1.59 -15.42
C GLU A 43 -14.91 -1.59 -16.17
N TYR A 44 -13.79 -1.67 -15.45
CA TYR A 44 -12.45 -1.82 -16.01
C TYR A 44 -12.34 -3.07 -16.89
N LEU A 45 -12.84 -4.21 -16.44
CA LEU A 45 -12.82 -5.46 -17.20
C LEU A 45 -13.63 -5.36 -18.49
N ARG A 46 -14.79 -4.71 -18.44
CA ARG A 46 -15.63 -4.47 -19.63
C ARG A 46 -14.95 -3.58 -20.66
N ALA A 47 -14.21 -2.57 -20.22
CA ALA A 47 -13.42 -1.71 -21.10
C ALA A 47 -12.31 -2.49 -21.82
N LEU A 48 -11.80 -3.58 -21.23
CA LEU A 48 -10.86 -4.53 -21.84
C LEU A 48 -11.56 -5.63 -22.66
N GLY A 49 -12.88 -5.63 -22.76
CA GLY A 49 -13.65 -6.62 -23.53
C GLY A 49 -13.98 -7.92 -22.79
N HIS A 50 -13.74 -7.98 -21.46
CA HIS A 50 -14.07 -9.14 -20.63
C HIS A 50 -15.50 -9.05 -20.10
N LYS A 51 -16.15 -10.21 -19.97
CA LYS A 51 -17.56 -10.32 -19.52
C LYS A 51 -17.66 -10.68 -18.03
N ASP A 52 -16.63 -11.27 -17.47
CA ASP A 52 -16.56 -11.75 -16.09
C ASP A 52 -15.13 -11.64 -15.53
N VAL A 53 -14.94 -12.03 -14.29
CA VAL A 53 -13.67 -11.94 -13.55
C VAL A 53 -12.73 -13.12 -13.79
N ALA A 54 -13.14 -14.18 -14.49
CA ALA A 54 -12.34 -15.38 -14.63
C ALA A 54 -10.95 -15.16 -15.24
N PRO A 55 -10.77 -14.31 -16.29
CA PRO A 55 -9.43 -14.00 -16.80
C PRO A 55 -8.54 -13.31 -15.76
N LEU A 56 -9.12 -12.46 -14.92
CA LEU A 56 -8.39 -11.76 -13.85
C LEU A 56 -7.95 -12.72 -12.74
N VAL A 57 -8.83 -13.66 -12.35
CA VAL A 57 -8.52 -14.72 -11.36
C VAL A 57 -7.46 -15.68 -11.91
N ASP A 58 -7.44 -15.96 -13.23
CA ASP A 58 -6.37 -16.76 -13.83
C ASP A 58 -5.01 -16.06 -13.76
N VAL A 59 -4.95 -14.75 -14.01
CA VAL A 59 -3.75 -13.95 -13.78
C VAL A 59 -3.33 -14.04 -12.31
N GLY A 60 -4.26 -13.85 -11.37
CA GLY A 60 -3.99 -13.95 -9.93
C GLY A 60 -3.44 -15.31 -9.51
N ARG A 61 -3.99 -16.40 -10.06
CA ARG A 61 -3.50 -17.77 -9.80
C ARG A 61 -2.05 -17.96 -10.26
N ARG A 62 -1.70 -17.43 -11.43
CA ARG A 62 -0.33 -17.50 -11.98
C ARG A 62 0.64 -16.64 -11.16
N CYS A 63 0.21 -15.46 -10.70
CA CYS A 63 1.00 -14.60 -9.82
C CYS A 63 1.18 -15.21 -8.43
N LEU A 64 0.13 -15.83 -7.87
CA LEU A 64 0.22 -16.59 -6.61
C LEU A 64 1.21 -17.76 -6.69
N ALA A 65 1.26 -18.47 -7.82
CA ALA A 65 2.25 -19.52 -8.05
C ALA A 65 3.69 -18.97 -8.11
N ALA A 66 3.88 -17.80 -8.73
CA ALA A 66 5.16 -17.10 -8.70
C ALA A 66 5.54 -16.67 -7.28
N TYR A 67 4.58 -16.19 -6.49
CA TYR A 67 4.78 -15.81 -5.08
C TYR A 67 5.21 -17.01 -4.23
N ALA A 68 4.62 -18.19 -4.43
CA ALA A 68 5.01 -19.43 -3.75
C ALA A 68 6.50 -19.77 -3.93
N SER A 69 7.04 -19.54 -5.13
CA SER A 69 8.44 -19.79 -5.44
C SER A 69 9.39 -18.75 -4.86
N TRP A 70 8.96 -17.48 -4.79
CA TRP A 70 9.80 -16.36 -4.37
C TRP A 70 9.78 -16.11 -2.86
N HIS A 71 8.63 -16.34 -2.21
CA HIS A 71 8.44 -16.15 -0.77
C HIS A 71 7.52 -17.25 -0.19
N PRO A 72 8.02 -18.46 0.02
CA PRO A 72 7.21 -19.61 0.47
C PRO A 72 6.45 -19.36 1.78
N GLU A 73 7.07 -18.66 2.75
CA GLU A 73 6.44 -18.35 4.05
C GLU A 73 5.25 -17.39 3.89
N GLY A 74 5.41 -16.30 3.16
CA GLY A 74 4.29 -15.37 2.90
C GLY A 74 3.19 -16.00 2.06
N HIS A 75 3.53 -16.89 1.11
CA HIS A 75 2.55 -17.70 0.40
C HIS A 75 1.79 -18.64 1.34
N ALA A 76 2.48 -19.28 2.27
CA ALA A 76 1.86 -20.18 3.25
C ALA A 76 0.90 -19.42 4.18
N GLU A 77 1.27 -18.19 4.63
CA GLU A 77 0.38 -17.31 5.41
C GLU A 77 -0.85 -16.95 4.60
N HIS A 78 -0.69 -16.49 3.34
CA HIS A 78 -1.81 -16.13 2.47
C HIS A 78 -2.78 -17.29 2.26
N CYS A 79 -2.28 -18.49 1.94
CA CYS A 79 -3.10 -19.69 1.80
C CYS A 79 -3.81 -20.09 3.11
N ALA A 80 -3.16 -19.86 4.25
CA ALA A 80 -3.77 -20.09 5.56
C ALA A 80 -4.89 -19.10 5.86
N ILE A 81 -4.73 -17.81 5.52
CA ILE A 81 -5.81 -16.82 5.60
C ILE A 81 -7.02 -17.26 4.78
N ALA A 82 -6.79 -17.65 3.52
CA ALA A 82 -7.86 -18.13 2.63
C ALA A 82 -8.59 -19.35 3.20
N ARG A 83 -7.85 -20.34 3.74
CA ARG A 83 -8.46 -21.52 4.41
C ARG A 83 -9.27 -21.11 5.64
N GLY A 84 -8.72 -20.26 6.52
CA GLY A 84 -9.42 -19.76 7.71
C GLY A 84 -10.72 -19.03 7.38
N ALA A 85 -10.74 -18.28 6.30
CA ALA A 85 -11.92 -17.58 5.80
C ALA A 85 -12.88 -18.50 5.02
N GLY A 86 -12.38 -19.59 4.44
CA GLY A 86 -13.15 -20.48 3.56
C GLY A 86 -13.44 -19.83 2.20
N VAL A 87 -12.40 -19.19 1.61
CA VAL A 87 -12.41 -18.62 0.26
C VAL A 87 -11.28 -19.24 -0.59
N ASP A 88 -11.36 -19.12 -1.91
CA ASP A 88 -10.28 -19.54 -2.80
C ASP A 88 -9.05 -18.63 -2.64
N ALA A 89 -7.85 -19.23 -2.56
CA ALA A 89 -6.61 -18.47 -2.32
C ALA A 89 -6.23 -17.58 -3.52
N ALA A 90 -6.52 -18.02 -4.76
CA ALA A 90 -6.24 -17.20 -5.94
C ALA A 90 -7.22 -16.04 -6.08
N GLU A 91 -8.49 -16.23 -5.72
CA GLU A 91 -9.47 -15.14 -5.67
C GLU A 91 -9.08 -14.10 -4.61
N LEU A 92 -8.71 -14.52 -3.41
CA LEU A 92 -8.24 -13.61 -2.35
C LEU A 92 -6.96 -12.87 -2.78
N TYR A 93 -6.00 -13.58 -3.42
CA TYR A 93 -4.77 -12.95 -3.91
C TYR A 93 -5.06 -11.93 -5.01
N THR A 94 -6.00 -12.24 -5.90
CA THR A 94 -6.46 -11.34 -6.96
C THR A 94 -7.10 -10.09 -6.36
N ALA A 95 -8.03 -10.24 -5.42
CA ALA A 95 -8.69 -9.14 -4.74
C ALA A 95 -7.69 -8.25 -3.98
N ALA A 96 -6.72 -8.85 -3.28
CA ALA A 96 -5.69 -8.14 -2.54
C ALA A 96 -4.74 -7.32 -3.44
N ASN A 97 -4.36 -7.86 -4.60
CA ASN A 97 -3.42 -7.23 -5.54
C ASN A 97 -4.11 -6.76 -6.82
N MET A 98 -5.33 -6.27 -6.71
CA MET A 98 -6.24 -5.99 -7.82
C MET A 98 -5.62 -5.10 -8.91
N THR A 99 -4.91 -4.04 -8.52
CA THR A 99 -4.25 -3.10 -9.44
C THR A 99 -3.22 -3.80 -10.32
N ASP A 100 -2.35 -4.60 -9.70
CA ASP A 100 -1.34 -5.38 -10.42
C ASP A 100 -1.98 -6.41 -11.36
N MET A 101 -3.02 -7.09 -10.89
CA MET A 101 -3.70 -8.12 -11.69
C MET A 101 -4.38 -7.52 -12.91
N ARG A 102 -4.98 -6.32 -12.78
CA ARG A 102 -5.54 -5.56 -13.90
C ARG A 102 -4.47 -5.16 -14.91
N ASP A 103 -3.33 -4.66 -14.44
CA ASP A 103 -2.22 -4.24 -15.30
C ASP A 103 -1.61 -5.42 -16.06
N VAL A 104 -1.47 -6.57 -15.41
CA VAL A 104 -1.02 -7.82 -16.07
C VAL A 104 -2.04 -8.30 -17.09
N LEU A 105 -3.33 -8.22 -16.79
CA LEU A 105 -4.39 -8.64 -17.71
C LEU A 105 -4.41 -7.77 -18.97
N ALA A 106 -4.15 -6.45 -18.84
CA ALA A 106 -4.09 -5.54 -19.98
C ALA A 106 -2.93 -5.84 -20.95
N LEU A 107 -1.90 -6.62 -20.54
CA LEU A 107 -0.79 -7.13 -21.36
C LEU A 107 -0.12 -6.07 -22.26
N GLY A 108 0.01 -4.84 -21.79
CA GLY A 108 0.66 -3.76 -22.54
C GLY A 108 -0.22 -3.10 -23.60
N GLY A 109 -1.50 -3.40 -23.63
CA GLY A 109 -2.51 -2.61 -24.34
C GLY A 109 -2.73 -1.24 -23.70
N SER A 110 -3.71 -0.49 -24.20
CA SER A 110 -4.15 0.75 -23.54
C SER A 110 -4.74 0.40 -22.18
N LEU A 111 -4.20 1.00 -21.11
CA LEU A 111 -4.74 0.83 -19.76
C LEU A 111 -5.95 1.76 -19.58
N PRO A 112 -7.12 1.24 -19.19
CA PRO A 112 -8.24 2.11 -18.82
C PRO A 112 -7.86 3.03 -17.66
N ALA A 113 -8.43 4.24 -17.66
CA ALA A 113 -8.26 5.18 -16.56
C ALA A 113 -8.72 4.56 -15.24
N ASP A 114 -8.01 4.87 -14.17
CA ASP A 114 -8.30 4.37 -12.83
C ASP A 114 -8.31 5.53 -11.83
N ALA A 115 -9.24 5.49 -10.89
CA ALA A 115 -9.46 6.52 -9.89
C ALA A 115 -8.60 6.29 -8.62
N GLU A 116 -7.40 5.74 -8.75
CA GLU A 116 -6.51 5.51 -7.63
C GLU A 116 -5.79 6.78 -7.18
N GLY A 117 -5.53 6.88 -5.89
CA GLY A 117 -4.78 7.98 -5.31
C GLY A 117 -4.00 7.53 -4.08
N CYS A 118 -2.80 8.02 -3.94
CA CYS A 118 -2.00 7.94 -2.72
C CYS A 118 -1.07 9.15 -2.68
N THR A 119 -0.74 9.61 -1.48
CA THR A 119 0.28 10.63 -1.28
C THR A 119 1.22 10.14 -0.19
N ALA A 120 2.51 10.00 -0.51
CA ALA A 120 3.53 9.60 0.47
C ALA A 120 4.55 10.72 0.65
N VAL A 121 5.14 10.79 1.86
CA VAL A 121 6.18 11.74 2.22
C VAL A 121 7.28 11.04 3.01
N LEU A 122 8.52 11.46 2.76
CA LEU A 122 9.70 11.06 3.51
C LEU A 122 10.36 12.32 4.07
N ILE A 123 10.56 12.36 5.38
CA ILE A 123 11.05 13.52 6.11
C ILE A 123 12.33 13.15 6.84
N PRO A 124 13.51 13.65 6.39
CA PRO A 124 14.76 13.45 7.10
C PRO A 124 14.72 14.02 8.52
N SER A 125 15.49 13.45 9.42
CA SER A 125 15.54 13.82 10.84
C SER A 125 15.77 15.32 11.09
N ALA A 126 16.58 15.98 10.26
CA ALA A 126 16.84 17.43 10.34
C ALA A 126 15.59 18.31 10.12
N PHE A 127 14.54 17.77 9.50
CA PHE A 127 13.27 18.46 9.23
C PHE A 127 12.12 17.98 10.13
N SER A 128 12.43 17.18 11.15
CA SER A 128 11.48 16.67 12.14
C SER A 128 11.67 17.37 13.50
N LYS A 129 10.59 17.73 14.17
CA LYS A 129 10.63 18.33 15.53
C LYS A 129 11.26 17.41 16.57
N SER A 130 11.10 16.09 16.39
CA SER A 130 11.67 15.08 17.30
C SER A 130 13.14 14.74 17.00
N GLY A 131 13.68 15.21 15.88
CA GLY A 131 15.01 14.78 15.39
C GLY A 131 15.06 13.35 14.85
N HIS A 132 13.91 12.71 14.65
CA HIS A 132 13.79 11.37 14.07
C HIS A 132 13.24 11.43 12.65
N ALA A 133 13.71 10.54 11.79
CA ALA A 133 13.16 10.37 10.45
C ALA A 133 11.68 9.96 10.52
N ILE A 134 10.85 10.49 9.59
CA ILE A 134 9.43 10.17 9.50
C ILE A 134 9.11 9.76 8.06
N ALA A 135 8.32 8.70 7.90
CA ALA A 135 7.69 8.34 6.63
C ALA A 135 6.18 8.29 6.83
N ALA A 136 5.42 8.81 5.87
CA ALA A 136 3.97 8.82 6.02
C ALA A 136 3.27 8.72 4.67
N GLN A 137 2.03 8.22 4.66
CA GLN A 137 1.20 8.20 3.45
C GLN A 137 -0.29 8.16 3.72
N THR A 138 -1.08 8.62 2.73
CA THR A 138 -2.48 8.25 2.54
C THR A 138 -2.57 7.00 1.66
N TRP A 139 -3.60 6.19 1.86
CA TRP A 139 -4.03 5.16 0.93
C TRP A 139 -5.43 5.49 0.43
N ASP A 140 -5.49 5.89 -0.84
CA ASP A 140 -6.74 6.28 -1.48
C ASP A 140 -7.10 5.26 -2.55
N LEU A 141 -8.30 4.69 -2.48
CA LEU A 141 -8.79 3.69 -3.40
C LEU A 141 -10.33 3.72 -3.38
N ASN A 142 -10.99 2.65 -3.86
CA ASN A 142 -12.45 2.61 -3.89
C ASN A 142 -13.06 2.95 -2.51
N PRO A 143 -14.12 3.75 -2.45
CA PRO A 143 -14.75 4.12 -1.18
C PRO A 143 -15.23 2.92 -0.35
N GLN A 144 -15.63 1.84 -1.02
CA GLN A 144 -16.08 0.60 -0.36
C GLN A 144 -14.96 -0.11 0.42
N ASP A 145 -13.69 0.10 0.05
CA ASP A 145 -12.55 -0.48 0.77
C ASP A 145 -12.44 0.02 2.22
N LEU A 146 -13.02 1.19 2.51
CA LEU A 146 -13.02 1.79 3.84
C LEU A 146 -13.56 0.82 4.91
N ASP A 147 -14.60 0.05 4.59
CA ASP A 147 -15.22 -0.88 5.54
C ASP A 147 -14.35 -2.09 5.89
N TYR A 148 -13.32 -2.33 5.09
CA TYR A 148 -12.41 -3.47 5.21
C TYR A 148 -11.03 -3.11 5.73
N VAL A 149 -10.76 -1.83 6.06
CA VAL A 149 -9.47 -1.40 6.63
C VAL A 149 -9.30 -1.91 8.05
N VAL A 150 -8.18 -2.57 8.32
CA VAL A 150 -7.80 -3.15 9.62
C VAL A 150 -6.32 -2.93 9.91
N ALA A 151 -5.96 -2.90 11.19
CA ALA A 151 -4.57 -2.98 11.64
C ALA A 151 -4.30 -4.39 12.18
N ILE A 152 -3.30 -5.08 11.63
CA ILE A 152 -2.91 -6.45 11.98
C ILE A 152 -1.55 -6.45 12.66
N HIS A 153 -1.50 -6.91 13.91
CA HIS A 153 -0.28 -7.22 14.64
C HIS A 153 0.08 -8.68 14.47
N ARG A 154 1.20 -8.95 13.84
CA ARG A 154 1.74 -10.29 13.65
C ARG A 154 2.91 -10.51 14.59
N LEU A 155 2.87 -11.60 15.37
CA LEU A 155 3.90 -12.03 16.30
C LEU A 155 4.39 -13.44 15.88
N PRO A 156 5.17 -13.54 14.79
CA PRO A 156 5.63 -14.81 14.27
C PRO A 156 6.76 -15.40 15.13
N ASP A 157 6.85 -16.74 15.22
CA ASP A 157 7.85 -17.44 16.04
C ASP A 157 9.29 -17.16 15.58
N ASN A 158 9.53 -16.97 14.28
CA ASN A 158 10.89 -16.95 13.69
C ASN A 158 11.18 -15.73 12.81
N ALA A 159 10.36 -14.68 12.87
CA ALA A 159 10.53 -13.45 12.09
C ALA A 159 10.26 -12.24 12.98
N PRO A 160 10.59 -11.01 12.53
CA PRO A 160 10.25 -9.80 13.28
C PRO A 160 8.74 -9.67 13.50
N ALA A 161 8.35 -9.16 14.68
CA ALA A 161 6.98 -8.73 14.93
C ALA A 161 6.63 -7.54 14.02
N THR A 162 5.38 -7.46 13.55
CA THR A 162 4.96 -6.39 12.62
C THR A 162 3.59 -5.85 12.95
N TRP A 163 3.42 -4.53 12.84
CA TRP A 163 2.12 -3.91 12.61
C TRP A 163 1.95 -3.57 11.13
N SER A 164 0.78 -3.85 10.59
CA SER A 164 0.43 -3.44 9.23
C SER A 164 -1.01 -2.94 9.17
N VAL A 165 -1.21 -1.74 8.62
CA VAL A 165 -2.52 -1.22 8.22
C VAL A 165 -2.77 -1.73 6.82
N THR A 166 -3.85 -2.49 6.64
CA THR A 166 -4.15 -3.23 5.41
C THR A 166 -5.66 -3.45 5.28
N CYS A 167 -6.10 -4.20 4.28
CA CYS A 167 -7.48 -4.68 4.21
C CYS A 167 -7.62 -6.08 4.81
N THR A 168 -8.83 -6.38 5.24
CA THR A 168 -9.22 -7.70 5.75
C THR A 168 -8.79 -8.82 4.78
N GLY A 169 -8.15 -9.87 5.28
CA GLY A 169 -7.66 -10.98 4.47
C GLY A 169 -6.39 -10.71 3.66
N CYS A 170 -5.91 -9.48 3.64
CA CYS A 170 -4.71 -9.11 2.90
C CYS A 170 -3.43 -9.29 3.74
N LEU A 171 -2.30 -9.44 3.06
CA LEU A 171 -0.98 -9.36 3.65
C LEU A 171 -0.67 -7.91 4.10
N SER A 172 0.55 -7.44 3.96
CA SER A 172 0.95 -6.10 4.40
C SER A 172 0.78 -5.06 3.30
N LEU A 173 0.22 -3.88 3.65
CA LEU A 173 0.13 -2.73 2.76
C LEU A 173 1.06 -1.60 3.23
N VAL A 174 0.81 -1.02 4.42
CA VAL A 174 1.71 -0.06 5.07
C VAL A 174 1.99 -0.58 6.46
N GLY A 175 3.26 -0.66 6.86
CA GLY A 175 3.56 -1.22 8.17
C GLY A 175 4.97 -0.96 8.66
N MET A 176 5.24 -1.46 9.84
CA MET A 176 6.55 -1.42 10.47
C MET A 176 6.81 -2.70 11.24
N ASN A 177 8.09 -3.11 11.32
CA ASN A 177 8.53 -4.22 12.14
C ASN A 177 9.25 -3.77 13.42
N ASP A 178 9.51 -4.72 14.33
CA ASP A 178 10.17 -4.48 15.62
C ASP A 178 11.66 -4.09 15.50
N ARG A 179 12.23 -4.12 14.29
CA ARG A 179 13.57 -3.61 13.97
C ARG A 179 13.53 -2.12 13.59
N GLY A 180 12.35 -1.50 13.57
CA GLY A 180 12.17 -0.13 13.12
C GLY A 180 12.27 0.01 11.60
N LEU A 181 11.95 -1.02 10.82
CA LEU A 181 11.82 -0.92 9.38
C LEU A 181 10.36 -0.66 9.05
N ALA A 182 10.06 0.50 8.46
CA ALA A 182 8.72 0.86 7.99
C ALA A 182 8.68 0.89 6.46
N VAL A 183 7.58 0.40 5.89
CA VAL A 183 7.38 0.31 4.43
C VAL A 183 6.00 0.78 4.03
N GLY A 184 5.89 1.24 2.79
CA GLY A 184 4.62 1.53 2.14
C GLY A 184 4.80 1.72 0.63
N THR A 185 3.73 2.15 -0.05
CA THR A 185 3.68 2.15 -1.51
C THR A 185 2.70 3.18 -2.05
N THR A 186 2.97 3.68 -3.27
CA THR A 186 1.95 4.33 -4.10
C THR A 186 1.87 3.63 -5.45
N ASN A 187 0.67 3.53 -6.02
CA ASN A 187 0.51 2.94 -7.34
C ASN A 187 0.99 3.90 -8.44
N ILE A 188 1.66 3.36 -9.45
CA ILE A 188 1.93 4.00 -10.73
C ILE A 188 1.68 2.98 -11.84
N LYS A 189 1.38 3.43 -13.06
CA LYS A 189 1.07 2.55 -14.18
C LYS A 189 2.10 2.67 -15.29
N THR A 190 2.67 1.53 -15.71
CA THR A 190 3.56 1.46 -16.86
C THR A 190 3.22 0.26 -17.74
N HIS A 191 3.47 0.39 -19.04
CA HIS A 191 3.43 -0.76 -19.93
C HIS A 191 4.50 -1.80 -19.57
N GLY A 192 4.25 -3.06 -19.88
CA GLY A 192 5.18 -4.16 -19.68
C GLY A 192 4.96 -4.95 -18.39
N SER A 193 3.79 -4.81 -17.75
CA SER A 193 3.35 -5.68 -16.65
C SER A 193 3.30 -7.14 -17.10
N LYS A 194 3.61 -8.06 -16.19
CA LYS A 194 3.73 -9.51 -16.48
C LYS A 194 3.39 -10.33 -15.23
N VAL A 195 3.19 -11.63 -15.42
CA VAL A 195 3.08 -12.54 -14.26
C VAL A 195 4.30 -12.41 -13.37
N GLY A 196 4.06 -12.09 -12.10
CA GLY A 196 5.10 -11.81 -11.10
C GLY A 196 4.48 -11.64 -9.72
N ILE A 197 5.22 -11.00 -8.82
CA ILE A 197 4.80 -10.81 -7.44
C ILE A 197 3.94 -9.55 -7.33
N GLY A 198 2.74 -9.69 -6.75
CA GLY A 198 1.89 -8.54 -6.43
C GLY A 198 2.49 -7.68 -5.32
N TYR A 199 2.16 -6.40 -5.33
CA TYR A 199 2.79 -5.40 -4.47
C TYR A 199 2.68 -5.69 -2.97
N MET A 200 1.57 -6.24 -2.50
CA MET A 200 1.44 -6.63 -1.08
C MET A 200 2.39 -7.75 -0.69
N GLY A 201 2.70 -8.68 -1.61
CA GLY A 201 3.69 -9.71 -1.39
C GLY A 201 5.11 -9.17 -1.25
N VAL A 202 5.45 -8.12 -2.02
CA VAL A 202 6.74 -7.42 -1.92
C VAL A 202 6.86 -6.72 -0.58
N LEU A 203 5.86 -5.92 -0.19
CA LEU A 203 5.82 -5.21 1.10
C LEU A 203 5.90 -6.16 2.29
N HIS A 204 5.15 -7.26 2.22
CA HIS A 204 5.14 -8.26 3.29
C HIS A 204 6.52 -8.89 3.50
N LYS A 205 7.23 -9.21 2.41
CA LYS A 205 8.61 -9.72 2.50
C LYS A 205 9.59 -8.65 2.98
N MET A 206 9.44 -7.38 2.56
CA MET A 206 10.27 -6.27 3.07
C MET A 206 10.11 -6.11 4.59
N LEU A 207 8.89 -6.28 5.14
CA LEU A 207 8.65 -6.23 6.59
C LEU A 207 9.24 -7.42 7.34
N SER A 208 9.52 -8.55 6.70
CA SER A 208 10.21 -9.68 7.34
C SER A 208 11.74 -9.49 7.43
N ALA A 209 12.28 -8.46 6.78
CA ALA A 209 13.72 -8.16 6.78
C ALA A 209 14.22 -7.72 8.16
N LYS A 210 15.50 -8.02 8.43
CA LYS A 210 16.17 -7.68 9.69
C LYS A 210 16.99 -6.39 9.61
N SER A 211 17.20 -5.86 8.40
CA SER A 211 17.97 -4.64 8.17
C SER A 211 17.45 -3.86 6.98
N PHE A 212 17.76 -2.55 6.93
CA PHE A 212 17.45 -1.69 5.79
C PHE A 212 18.03 -2.24 4.48
N ALA A 213 19.28 -2.71 4.51
CA ALA A 213 19.94 -3.26 3.33
C ALA A 213 19.24 -4.51 2.78
N GLU A 214 18.76 -5.41 3.67
CA GLU A 214 18.00 -6.59 3.28
C GLU A 214 16.64 -6.19 2.67
N ALA A 215 15.90 -5.28 3.29
CA ALA A 215 14.62 -4.80 2.77
C ALA A 215 14.80 -4.07 1.42
N ALA A 216 15.86 -3.26 1.28
CA ALA A 216 16.22 -2.60 0.03
C ALA A 216 16.50 -3.61 -1.08
N GLN A 217 17.31 -4.64 -0.81
CA GLN A 217 17.61 -5.71 -1.76
C GLN A 217 16.35 -6.47 -2.20
N ILE A 218 15.44 -6.77 -1.25
CA ILE A 218 14.14 -7.38 -1.57
C ILE A 218 13.36 -6.49 -2.55
N CYS A 219 13.26 -5.18 -2.27
CA CYS A 219 12.59 -4.23 -3.14
C CYS A 219 13.22 -4.17 -4.53
N GLU A 220 14.54 -4.09 -4.62
CA GLU A 220 15.29 -3.95 -5.89
C GLU A 220 15.19 -5.18 -6.77
N THR A 221 15.22 -6.38 -6.17
CA THR A 221 15.33 -7.65 -6.91
C THR A 221 14.00 -8.40 -7.08
N ALA A 222 12.91 -7.93 -6.46
CA ALA A 222 11.61 -8.59 -6.57
C ALA A 222 11.18 -8.74 -8.05
N PRO A 223 10.73 -9.92 -8.49
CA PRO A 223 10.18 -10.11 -9.83
C PRO A 223 8.71 -9.63 -9.86
N ARG A 224 8.53 -8.30 -9.76
CA ARG A 224 7.24 -7.63 -9.65
C ARG A 224 6.31 -7.90 -10.83
N ALA A 225 5.02 -7.93 -10.54
CA ALA A 225 3.97 -8.07 -11.54
C ALA A 225 3.72 -6.77 -12.32
N ALA A 226 3.67 -5.65 -11.62
CA ALA A 226 3.34 -4.32 -12.16
C ALA A 226 4.23 -3.22 -11.56
N ALA A 227 3.93 -1.98 -11.89
CA ALA A 227 4.67 -0.81 -11.46
C ALA A 227 4.11 -0.25 -10.15
N HIS A 228 4.99 0.07 -9.23
CA HIS A 228 4.70 0.78 -7.98
C HIS A 228 5.87 1.65 -7.57
N THR A 229 5.62 2.63 -6.70
CA THR A 229 6.70 3.12 -5.87
C THR A 229 6.67 2.38 -4.53
N TYR A 230 7.83 2.16 -3.95
CA TYR A 230 7.97 1.64 -2.60
C TYR A 230 8.81 2.60 -1.80
N TRP A 231 8.43 2.88 -0.57
CA TRP A 231 9.30 3.59 0.36
C TRP A 231 9.71 2.68 1.52
N LEU A 232 10.92 2.92 2.01
CA LEU A 232 11.51 2.23 3.14
C LEU A 232 12.12 3.26 4.08
N ALA A 233 11.78 3.15 5.35
CA ALA A 233 12.32 3.99 6.42
C ALA A 233 12.93 3.11 7.52
N SER A 234 14.07 3.56 8.05
CA SER A 234 14.68 3.07 9.29
C SER A 234 15.01 4.26 10.20
N PRO A 235 15.52 4.05 11.42
CA PRO A 235 15.97 5.15 12.27
C PRO A 235 16.99 6.09 11.60
N GLU A 236 17.84 5.55 10.71
CA GLU A 236 18.97 6.27 10.09
C GLU A 236 18.79 6.59 8.61
N GLN A 237 17.88 5.88 7.91
CA GLN A 237 17.81 5.93 6.45
C GLN A 237 16.38 6.05 5.96
N LEU A 238 16.18 6.86 4.92
CA LEU A 238 14.95 7.01 4.17
C LEU A 238 15.25 6.87 2.69
N ALA A 239 14.55 5.99 2.00
CA ALA A 239 14.62 5.87 0.56
C ALA A 239 13.28 5.50 -0.05
N GLU A 240 13.09 5.83 -1.31
CA GLU A 240 12.02 5.32 -2.15
C GLU A 240 12.58 4.68 -3.42
N TRP A 241 11.83 3.78 -3.98
CA TRP A 241 12.07 3.20 -5.30
C TRP A 241 10.89 3.46 -6.20
N GLU A 242 11.13 4.01 -7.37
CA GLU A 242 10.18 3.96 -8.46
C GLU A 242 10.46 2.68 -9.24
N THR A 243 9.49 1.77 -9.29
CA THR A 243 9.69 0.44 -9.84
C THR A 243 8.69 0.11 -10.94
N THR A 244 9.12 -0.76 -11.83
CA THR A 244 8.30 -1.39 -12.87
C THR A 244 8.51 -2.91 -12.82
N ALA A 245 7.83 -3.67 -13.66
CA ALA A 245 8.08 -5.12 -13.78
C ALA A 245 9.49 -5.46 -14.30
N TRP A 246 10.28 -4.47 -14.74
CA TRP A 246 11.58 -4.67 -15.40
C TRP A 246 12.71 -3.77 -14.84
N SER A 247 12.40 -2.82 -13.95
CA SER A 247 13.38 -1.85 -13.42
C SER A 247 13.04 -1.43 -12.00
N ALA A 248 14.05 -1.00 -11.25
CA ALA A 248 13.91 -0.33 -9.95
C ALA A 248 14.93 0.81 -9.89
N VAL A 249 14.46 2.02 -9.64
CA VAL A 249 15.31 3.22 -9.51
C VAL A 249 15.14 3.80 -8.12
N ARG A 250 16.22 3.83 -7.35
CA ARG A 250 16.26 4.33 -5.97
C ARG A 250 16.47 5.83 -5.93
N ARG A 251 15.80 6.50 -4.99
CA ARG A 251 16.04 7.87 -4.55
C ARG A 251 16.14 7.91 -3.03
N ASP A 252 17.25 8.40 -2.49
CA ASP A 252 17.42 8.59 -1.06
C ASP A 252 16.88 9.97 -0.64
N ALA A 253 16.10 10.01 0.44
CA ALA A 253 15.58 11.25 1.03
C ALA A 253 16.53 11.69 2.17
N VAL A 254 17.60 12.40 1.82
CA VAL A 254 18.69 12.77 2.76
C VAL A 254 18.71 14.27 3.06
N HIS A 255 18.53 15.09 2.04
CA HIS A 255 18.81 16.53 2.13
C HIS A 255 17.56 17.39 2.32
N GLU A 256 16.40 16.89 1.92
CA GLU A 256 15.13 17.60 2.01
C GLU A 256 13.95 16.61 2.11
N PRO A 257 12.82 17.05 2.67
CA PRO A 257 11.59 16.27 2.61
C PRO A 257 11.15 16.02 1.17
N THR A 258 10.70 14.81 0.88
CA THR A 258 10.27 14.42 -0.46
C THR A 258 8.81 13.94 -0.46
N GLY A 259 8.08 14.29 -1.51
CA GLY A 259 6.73 13.81 -1.77
C GLY A 259 6.68 12.82 -2.94
N ARG A 260 5.66 11.97 -2.93
CA ARG A 260 5.35 11.01 -3.99
C ARG A 260 3.83 10.86 -4.15
N THR A 261 3.38 10.79 -5.41
CA THR A 261 2.00 10.52 -5.79
C THR A 261 1.95 9.44 -6.89
N ASN A 262 0.94 9.42 -7.74
CA ASN A 262 0.63 8.31 -8.64
C ASN A 262 1.07 8.52 -10.11
N HIS A 263 2.24 9.11 -10.34
CA HIS A 263 2.83 9.21 -11.69
C HIS A 263 4.34 9.00 -11.65
N CYS A 264 4.89 8.59 -12.78
CA CYS A 264 6.32 8.37 -12.92
C CYS A 264 7.10 9.70 -12.87
N LEU A 265 8.17 9.75 -12.10
CA LEU A 265 9.13 10.85 -12.04
C LEU A 265 10.47 10.48 -12.68
N VAL A 266 10.75 9.18 -12.84
CA VAL A 266 11.93 8.68 -13.55
C VAL A 266 11.65 8.72 -15.05
N GLU A 267 12.46 9.42 -15.82
CA GLU A 267 12.23 9.67 -17.25
C GLU A 267 12.01 8.38 -18.05
N GLN A 268 12.85 7.38 -17.87
CA GLN A 268 12.72 6.08 -18.57
C GLN A 268 11.40 5.35 -18.24
N HIS A 269 10.83 5.57 -17.07
CA HIS A 269 9.53 5.01 -16.68
C HIS A 269 8.38 5.86 -17.23
N ALA A 270 8.53 7.20 -17.19
CA ALA A 270 7.54 8.14 -17.71
C ALA A 270 7.31 7.93 -19.22
N GLN A 271 8.34 7.59 -19.99
CA GLN A 271 8.23 7.23 -21.42
C GLN A 271 7.39 5.96 -21.69
N LYS A 272 7.21 5.13 -20.65
CA LYS A 272 6.41 3.89 -20.69
C LYS A 272 5.19 3.97 -19.77
N GLN A 273 4.84 5.15 -19.28
CA GLN A 273 3.68 5.32 -18.42
C GLN A 273 2.41 4.91 -19.18
N GLY A 274 1.58 4.07 -18.55
CA GLY A 274 0.42 3.43 -19.20
C GLY A 274 -0.73 4.40 -19.48
N GLU A 275 -0.75 5.54 -18.76
CA GLU A 275 -1.70 6.63 -18.94
C GLU A 275 -1.03 7.98 -18.62
N PRO A 276 -1.50 9.11 -19.14
CA PRO A 276 -0.99 10.43 -18.76
C PRO A 276 -1.14 10.65 -17.25
N ALA A 277 -0.15 11.31 -16.63
CA ALA A 277 -0.24 11.72 -15.23
C ALA A 277 -1.48 12.56 -14.98
N SER A 278 -2.39 12.11 -14.09
CA SER A 278 -3.65 12.77 -13.80
C SER A 278 -3.43 14.17 -13.21
N ALA A 279 -4.41 15.06 -13.41
CA ALA A 279 -4.41 16.40 -12.82
C ALA A 279 -4.29 16.32 -11.30
N SER A 280 -5.06 15.43 -10.66
CA SER A 280 -5.01 15.16 -9.23
C SER A 280 -3.64 14.73 -8.75
N SER A 281 -2.97 13.79 -9.44
CA SER A 281 -1.64 13.33 -9.03
C SER A 281 -0.61 14.46 -9.05
N LYS A 282 -0.68 15.36 -10.05
CA LYS A 282 0.20 16.54 -10.16
C LYS A 282 -0.13 17.60 -9.10
N ALA A 283 -1.41 17.88 -8.89
CA ALA A 283 -1.87 18.84 -7.88
C ALA A 283 -1.44 18.42 -6.47
N ARG A 284 -1.69 17.16 -6.10
CA ARG A 284 -1.27 16.60 -4.82
C ARG A 284 0.24 16.62 -4.61
N LEU A 285 1.05 16.32 -5.65
CA LEU A 285 2.50 16.39 -5.55
C LEU A 285 2.99 17.81 -5.32
N SER A 286 2.45 18.78 -6.07
CA SER A 286 2.75 20.21 -5.87
C SER A 286 2.37 20.65 -4.47
N ARG A 287 1.13 20.36 -4.07
CA ARG A 287 0.56 20.77 -2.78
C ARG A 287 1.34 20.21 -1.59
N VAL A 288 1.64 18.91 -1.60
CA VAL A 288 2.43 18.31 -0.52
C VAL A 288 3.85 18.89 -0.46
N GLY A 289 4.47 19.15 -1.61
CA GLY A 289 5.78 19.80 -1.67
C GLY A 289 5.77 21.22 -1.08
N ASP A 290 4.73 22.02 -1.34
CA ASP A 290 4.58 23.36 -0.75
C ASP A 290 4.39 23.29 0.77
N ARG A 291 3.53 22.38 1.24
CA ARG A 291 3.27 22.18 2.66
C ARG A 291 4.51 21.68 3.41
N LEU A 292 5.29 20.75 2.81
CA LEU A 292 6.52 20.24 3.40
C LEU A 292 7.58 21.34 3.58
N ARG A 293 7.60 22.35 2.71
CA ARG A 293 8.50 23.51 2.85
C ARG A 293 7.98 24.54 3.86
N ALA A 294 6.68 24.84 3.82
CA ALA A 294 6.09 25.89 4.63
C ALA A 294 5.95 25.52 6.11
N ASP A 295 5.64 24.24 6.39
CA ASP A 295 5.26 23.77 7.72
C ASP A 295 6.43 23.11 8.49
N ALA A 296 7.65 23.14 7.95
CA ALA A 296 8.82 22.57 8.62
C ALA A 296 9.21 23.35 9.91
N PRO A 297 9.71 22.67 10.96
CA PRO A 297 9.91 21.24 11.09
C PRO A 297 8.63 20.47 11.39
N HIS A 298 8.58 19.19 10.98
CA HIS A 298 7.39 18.35 11.03
C HIS A 298 7.30 17.48 12.29
N ASP A 299 6.07 17.13 12.66
CA ASP A 299 5.69 16.10 13.61
C ASP A 299 4.40 15.40 13.16
N VAL A 300 3.90 14.48 13.97
CA VAL A 300 2.64 13.76 13.68
C VAL A 300 1.49 14.74 13.46
N VAL A 301 1.38 15.79 14.29
CA VAL A 301 0.27 16.77 14.20
C VAL A 301 0.33 17.58 12.91
N SER A 302 1.52 18.06 12.52
CA SER A 302 1.68 18.78 11.26
C SER A 302 1.36 17.91 10.05
N LEU A 303 1.71 16.60 10.09
CA LEU A 303 1.39 15.64 9.03
C LEU A 303 -0.09 15.30 8.98
N GLN A 304 -0.76 15.18 10.12
CA GLN A 304 -2.22 15.07 10.17
C GLN A 304 -2.88 16.25 9.44
N ALA A 305 -2.40 17.49 9.68
CA ALA A 305 -2.92 18.69 9.03
C ALA A 305 -2.60 18.72 7.51
N ILE A 306 -1.44 18.20 7.08
CA ILE A 306 -1.10 18.08 5.65
C ILE A 306 -2.02 17.05 4.98
N PHE A 307 -2.22 15.88 5.59
CA PHE A 307 -3.08 14.84 5.03
C PHE A 307 -4.58 15.14 5.14
N ALA A 308 -4.97 16.12 5.94
CA ALA A 308 -6.34 16.66 5.98
C ALA A 308 -6.58 17.80 4.96
N ASP A 309 -5.58 18.18 4.17
CA ASP A 309 -5.67 19.31 3.22
C ASP A 309 -6.65 19.03 2.08
N ARG A 310 -7.60 19.96 1.91
CA ARG A 310 -8.66 19.93 0.88
C ARG A 310 -8.75 21.22 0.05
N GLN A 311 -7.68 21.99 -0.02
CA GLN A 311 -7.74 23.30 -0.71
C GLN A 311 -7.86 23.19 -2.23
N ASP A 312 -7.49 22.05 -2.82
CA ASP A 312 -7.58 21.82 -4.26
C ASP A 312 -8.89 21.08 -4.66
N GLY A 313 -9.90 21.09 -3.79
CA GLY A 313 -11.21 20.47 -4.06
C GLY A 313 -11.10 18.96 -4.27
N ILE A 314 -11.57 18.47 -5.41
CA ILE A 314 -11.54 17.04 -5.79
C ILE A 314 -10.11 16.51 -6.05
N ASP A 315 -9.17 17.40 -6.37
CA ASP A 315 -7.75 17.06 -6.61
C ASP A 315 -6.89 17.11 -5.33
N SER A 316 -7.52 17.27 -4.16
CA SER A 316 -6.85 17.40 -2.85
C SER A 316 -6.14 16.12 -2.40
N ILE A 317 -5.23 16.28 -1.42
CA ILE A 317 -4.55 15.18 -0.72
C ILE A 317 -5.59 14.33 0.04
N ASN A 318 -6.52 14.98 0.75
CA ASN A 318 -7.60 14.34 1.49
C ASN A 318 -8.84 14.18 0.60
N ARG A 319 -9.36 12.97 0.46
CA ARG A 319 -10.44 12.62 -0.45
C ARG A 319 -11.62 11.99 0.28
N PHE A 320 -12.82 12.37 -0.11
CA PHE A 320 -14.05 11.84 0.45
C PHE A 320 -14.86 11.09 -0.60
N ALA A 321 -15.57 10.04 -0.17
CA ALA A 321 -16.46 9.27 -1.06
C ALA A 321 -17.53 10.15 -1.73
N GLU A 322 -18.05 11.15 -1.01
CA GLU A 322 -19.05 12.10 -1.51
C GLU A 322 -18.54 13.07 -2.58
N ASP A 323 -17.23 13.13 -2.84
CA ASP A 323 -16.67 13.91 -3.94
C ASP A 323 -17.09 13.34 -5.32
N GLY A 324 -17.52 12.06 -5.36
CA GLY A 324 -18.04 11.44 -6.58
C GLY A 324 -16.98 10.99 -7.58
N GLU A 325 -15.70 11.07 -7.23
CA GLU A 325 -14.56 10.73 -8.10
C GLU A 325 -14.19 9.22 -8.10
N GLY A 326 -15.01 8.37 -7.47
CA GLY A 326 -14.79 6.93 -7.39
C GLY A 326 -13.62 6.51 -6.48
N THR A 327 -13.03 7.45 -5.73
CA THR A 327 -11.94 7.20 -4.79
C THR A 327 -12.11 8.00 -3.50
N SER A 328 -11.65 7.43 -2.39
CA SER A 328 -11.60 8.11 -1.08
C SER A 328 -10.32 7.73 -0.34
N THR A 329 -9.91 8.57 0.61
CA THR A 329 -8.85 8.23 1.57
C THR A 329 -9.38 7.18 2.55
N ASN A 330 -8.82 5.97 2.50
CA ASN A 330 -9.26 4.83 3.29
C ASN A 330 -8.41 4.61 4.54
N SER A 331 -7.16 5.09 4.53
CA SER A 331 -6.32 5.15 5.74
C SER A 331 -5.21 6.19 5.59
N VAL A 332 -4.70 6.64 6.73
CA VAL A 332 -3.49 7.47 6.82
C VAL A 332 -2.54 6.84 7.82
N VAL A 333 -1.24 6.80 7.48
CA VAL A 333 -0.20 6.24 8.36
C VAL A 333 0.98 7.20 8.44
N VAL A 334 1.48 7.41 9.67
CA VAL A 334 2.71 8.15 9.97
C VAL A 334 3.64 7.22 10.77
N ALA A 335 4.77 6.88 10.22
CA ALA A 335 5.77 5.98 10.81
C ALA A 335 6.94 6.79 11.38
N ILE A 336 7.32 6.51 12.63
CA ILE A 336 8.54 7.03 13.26
C ILE A 336 9.42 5.83 13.64
N PRO A 337 10.32 5.39 12.74
CA PRO A 337 11.10 4.17 12.90
C PRO A 337 11.91 4.09 14.20
N ALA A 338 12.55 5.20 14.58
CA ALA A 338 13.38 5.27 15.80
C ALA A 338 12.58 5.05 17.09
N LEU A 339 11.27 5.36 17.08
CA LEU A 339 10.36 5.15 18.21
C LEU A 339 9.60 3.83 18.09
N ARG A 340 9.72 3.11 16.96
CA ARG A 340 8.95 1.90 16.63
C ARG A 340 7.44 2.14 16.74
N THR A 341 7.00 3.28 16.24
CA THR A 341 5.63 3.75 16.39
C THR A 341 5.01 4.06 15.03
N LEU A 342 3.80 3.56 14.80
CA LEU A 342 2.89 3.98 13.74
C LEU A 342 1.74 4.77 14.35
N TRP A 343 1.54 6.00 13.89
CA TRP A 343 0.29 6.73 14.10
C TRP A 343 -0.58 6.54 12.87
N THR A 344 -1.83 6.14 13.07
CA THR A 344 -2.70 5.80 11.94
C THR A 344 -4.16 6.03 12.26
N CYS A 345 -4.96 6.21 11.21
CA CYS A 345 -6.41 6.22 11.32
C CYS A 345 -7.05 5.46 10.15
N ARG A 346 -8.27 4.97 10.37
CA ARG A 346 -9.16 4.49 9.31
C ARG A 346 -9.89 5.68 8.71
N GLY A 347 -9.94 5.74 7.38
CA GLY A 347 -10.52 6.86 6.65
C GLY A 347 -9.56 8.04 6.50
N SER A 348 -10.12 9.19 6.18
CA SER A 348 -9.38 10.43 6.02
C SER A 348 -8.86 10.99 7.35
N ALA A 349 -7.81 11.80 7.27
CA ALA A 349 -7.07 12.29 8.45
C ALA A 349 -7.92 13.09 9.45
N ASP A 350 -9.01 13.72 8.99
CA ASP A 350 -9.94 14.53 9.79
C ASP A 350 -11.21 13.80 10.22
N ARG A 351 -11.43 12.56 9.72
CA ARG A 351 -12.61 11.74 10.03
C ARG A 351 -12.27 10.44 10.78
N GLY A 352 -11.03 10.01 10.78
CA GLY A 352 -10.56 8.82 11.47
C GLY A 352 -10.15 9.11 12.91
N GLU A 353 -10.42 8.17 13.82
CA GLU A 353 -9.82 8.16 15.15
C GLU A 353 -8.34 7.75 15.01
N TRP A 354 -7.44 8.64 15.42
CA TRP A 354 -6.01 8.36 15.37
C TRP A 354 -5.58 7.48 16.53
N VAL A 355 -4.92 6.39 16.21
CA VAL A 355 -4.36 5.44 17.18
C VAL A 355 -2.84 5.33 17.03
N GLU A 356 -2.17 5.07 18.16
CA GLU A 356 -0.74 4.77 18.22
C GLU A 356 -0.53 3.26 18.31
N LEU A 357 0.16 2.69 17.34
CA LEU A 357 0.54 1.27 17.29
C LEU A 357 2.04 1.17 17.57
N ARG A 358 2.43 0.37 18.55
CA ARG A 358 3.85 0.13 18.91
C ARG A 358 4.23 -1.30 18.61
N VAL A 359 5.37 -1.49 17.93
CA VAL A 359 5.93 -2.80 17.59
C VAL A 359 6.89 -3.28 18.67
#